data_6dc7b8e5f5506679132a42ffa193fa58
#
_entry.id   6dc7b8e5f5506679132a42ffa193fa58
#
_cell.length_a   1.000
_cell.length_b   1.000
_cell.length_c   1.000
_cell.angle_alpha   90.00
_cell.angle_beta   90.00
_cell.angle_gamma   90.00
#
_symmetry.space_group_name_H-M   'P 1'
#
loop_
_entity.id
_entity.type
_entity.pdbx_description
1 polymer ?
#
loop_
_entity_poly.entity_id
_entity_poly.type
_entity_poly.pdbx_seq_one_letter_code
_entity_poly.pdbx_strand_id
1 'polypeptide(L)'
;KGSILCKSLIVTTGTFLGGIIHQGDVSWPAGRMGDKPSNELSDFFKLNNFKMLRLKTGTPPRLCGKSVNYNDCIKQKGDKTPESFSFMTDQIKKKQINCYITHTNKKTHQIIKNNLHKSPMFDGTINSKGPRYCPSIEDKINKFASKESHQIFLEPESEKGTIIYPNGISTS
;
A
#
# COMPACT_ATOMS: atom_id res chain seq x y z
N LYS A 1 6.33 -31.32 -8.54
CA LYS A 1 7.20 -30.80 -7.47
C LYS A 1 8.63 -31.22 -7.82
N GLY A 2 9.58 -30.30 -7.81
CA GLY A 2 10.98 -30.55 -8.12
C GLY A 2 11.88 -29.89 -7.06
N SER A 3 13.13 -30.34 -7.00
CA SER A 3 14.17 -29.76 -6.14
C SER A 3 15.17 -29.01 -7.00
N ILE A 4 15.64 -27.87 -6.53
CA ILE A 4 16.68 -27.08 -7.15
C ILE A 4 17.84 -26.98 -6.17
N LEU A 5 19.02 -27.45 -6.57
CA LEU A 5 20.23 -27.29 -5.77
C LEU A 5 20.82 -25.90 -6.03
N CYS A 6 21.07 -25.15 -4.96
CA CYS A 6 21.67 -23.83 -5.04
C CYS A 6 22.66 -23.59 -3.90
N LYS A 7 23.63 -22.70 -4.10
CA LYS A 7 24.59 -22.30 -3.05
C LYS A 7 23.94 -21.34 -2.04
N SER A 8 23.01 -20.54 -2.46
CA SER A 8 22.32 -19.55 -1.63
C SER A 8 20.89 -19.32 -2.12
N LEU A 9 20.00 -19.05 -1.21
CA LEU A 9 18.59 -18.72 -1.48
C LEU A 9 18.24 -17.38 -0.88
N ILE A 10 17.66 -16.49 -1.67
CA ILE A 10 17.10 -15.22 -1.22
C ILE A 10 15.57 -15.33 -1.21
N VAL A 11 14.98 -15.09 -0.04
CA VAL A 11 13.52 -15.19 0.16
C VAL A 11 12.92 -13.80 0.19
N THR A 12 12.02 -13.51 -0.75
CA THR A 12 11.38 -12.20 -0.94
C THR A 12 9.87 -12.36 -1.10
N THR A 13 9.21 -12.76 -0.02
CA THR A 13 7.80 -13.21 -0.01
C THR A 13 6.77 -12.08 -0.01
N GLY A 14 7.17 -10.84 0.14
CA GLY A 14 6.24 -9.72 0.27
C GLY A 14 5.28 -9.94 1.45
N THR A 15 3.97 -9.79 1.22
CA THR A 15 2.91 -9.94 2.25
C THR A 15 2.38 -11.37 2.38
N PHE A 16 2.92 -12.36 1.64
CA PHE A 16 2.34 -13.70 1.57
C PHE A 16 2.72 -14.61 2.72
N LEU A 17 3.88 -14.41 3.37
CA LEU A 17 4.40 -15.31 4.40
C LEU A 17 3.55 -15.26 5.67
N GLY A 18 2.67 -16.26 5.84
CA GLY A 18 1.69 -16.30 6.93
C GLY A 18 0.80 -15.06 6.97
N GLY A 19 0.45 -14.51 5.79
CA GLY A 19 -0.24 -13.24 5.65
C GLY A 19 -1.68 -13.28 6.17
N ILE A 20 -2.13 -12.15 6.70
CA ILE A 20 -3.51 -11.91 7.13
C ILE A 20 -3.94 -10.55 6.60
N ILE A 21 -5.11 -10.49 5.99
CA ILE A 21 -5.76 -9.25 5.59
C ILE A 21 -6.75 -8.83 6.67
N HIS A 22 -6.73 -7.54 7.00
CA HIS A 22 -7.74 -6.88 7.84
C HIS A 22 -8.52 -5.88 6.98
N GLN A 23 -9.84 -5.92 7.05
CA GLN A 23 -10.73 -5.01 6.34
C GLN A 23 -11.94 -4.68 7.23
N GLY A 24 -11.97 -3.51 7.80
CA GLY A 24 -12.94 -3.19 8.85
C GLY A 24 -12.84 -4.19 9.99
N ASP A 25 -13.96 -4.74 10.41
CA ASP A 25 -14.06 -5.69 11.52
C ASP A 25 -13.77 -7.15 11.11
N VAL A 26 -13.41 -7.40 9.85
CA VAL A 26 -13.17 -8.76 9.33
C VAL A 26 -11.69 -8.97 9.07
N SER A 27 -11.21 -10.18 9.38
CA SER A 27 -9.86 -10.60 9.01
C SER A 27 -9.86 -12.05 8.52
N TRP A 28 -8.93 -12.35 7.60
CA TRP A 28 -8.78 -13.70 7.06
C TRP A 28 -7.35 -13.94 6.57
N PRO A 29 -6.89 -15.22 6.58
CA PRO A 29 -5.60 -15.58 6.02
C PRO A 29 -5.56 -15.33 4.51
N ALA A 30 -4.62 -14.51 4.07
CA ALA A 30 -4.40 -14.21 2.65
C ALA A 30 -3.02 -13.59 2.42
N GLY A 31 -2.46 -13.74 1.23
CA GLY A 31 -1.25 -13.03 0.81
C GLY A 31 -1.58 -11.63 0.29
N ARG A 32 -2.58 -11.54 -0.58
CA ARG A 32 -3.27 -10.34 -1.04
C ARG A 32 -4.73 -10.67 -1.30
N MET A 33 -5.55 -9.67 -1.63
CA MET A 33 -6.96 -9.88 -1.93
C MET A 33 -7.13 -10.93 -3.05
N GLY A 34 -7.87 -12.00 -2.74
CA GLY A 34 -8.13 -13.12 -3.66
C GLY A 34 -7.06 -14.23 -3.69
N ASP A 35 -5.89 -14.04 -3.06
CA ASP A 35 -4.81 -15.04 -3.06
C ASP A 35 -4.59 -15.66 -1.68
N LYS A 36 -4.26 -16.94 -1.67
CA LYS A 36 -3.94 -17.68 -0.44
C LYS A 36 -2.59 -17.21 0.16
N PRO A 37 -2.42 -17.27 1.49
CA PRO A 37 -1.13 -17.01 2.12
C PRO A 37 -0.16 -18.18 1.92
N SER A 38 1.14 -17.93 2.10
CA SER A 38 2.17 -18.97 2.16
C SER A 38 2.38 -19.42 3.61
N ASN A 39 1.52 -20.31 4.10
CA ASN A 39 1.60 -20.81 5.48
C ASN A 39 2.70 -21.87 5.63
N GLU A 40 2.79 -22.83 4.70
CA GLU A 40 3.79 -23.91 4.75
C GLU A 40 5.22 -23.38 4.85
N LEU A 41 5.56 -22.34 4.08
CA LEU A 41 6.88 -21.71 4.16
C LEU A 41 7.08 -20.96 5.50
N SER A 42 6.04 -20.31 6.01
CA SER A 42 6.09 -19.67 7.33
C SER A 42 6.36 -20.68 8.43
N ASP A 43 5.68 -21.82 8.39
CA ASP A 43 5.83 -22.88 9.39
C ASP A 43 7.17 -23.58 9.26
N PHE A 44 7.70 -23.77 8.05
CA PHE A 44 9.06 -24.25 7.82
C PHE A 44 10.10 -23.38 8.54
N PHE A 45 10.00 -22.05 8.43
CA PHE A 45 10.93 -21.15 9.11
C PHE A 45 10.83 -21.25 10.64
N LYS A 46 9.60 -21.33 11.18
CA LYS A 46 9.39 -21.48 12.62
C LYS A 46 9.97 -22.80 13.14
N LEU A 47 9.69 -23.91 12.45
CA LEU A 47 10.17 -25.24 12.80
C LEU A 47 11.72 -25.34 12.77
N ASN A 48 12.36 -24.55 11.92
CA ASN A 48 13.82 -24.46 11.83
C ASN A 48 14.41 -23.33 12.69
N ASN A 49 13.68 -22.86 13.70
CA ASN A 49 14.13 -21.87 14.69
C ASN A 49 14.56 -20.52 14.10
N PHE A 50 14.04 -20.14 12.94
CA PHE A 50 14.23 -18.78 12.46
C PHE A 50 13.40 -17.81 13.31
N LYS A 51 14.01 -16.72 13.75
CA LYS A 51 13.30 -15.67 14.47
C LYS A 51 12.33 -14.95 13.54
N MET A 52 11.05 -15.18 13.76
CA MET A 52 9.98 -14.58 12.97
C MET A 52 9.35 -13.39 13.69
N LEU A 53 9.10 -12.32 12.95
CA LEU A 53 8.37 -11.13 13.42
C LEU A 53 7.23 -10.84 12.45
N ARG A 54 6.17 -10.22 12.96
CA ARG A 54 5.10 -9.71 12.10
C ARG A 54 5.31 -8.23 11.83
N LEU A 55 5.15 -7.86 10.57
CA LEU A 55 5.08 -6.47 10.12
C LEU A 55 3.67 -6.21 9.58
N LYS A 56 3.19 -4.98 9.73
CA LYS A 56 1.94 -4.54 9.12
C LYS A 56 2.25 -3.59 7.97
N THR A 57 1.49 -3.69 6.91
CA THR A 57 1.45 -2.70 5.84
C THR A 57 -0.01 -2.32 5.56
N GLY A 58 -0.25 -1.12 5.05
CA GLY A 58 -1.57 -0.66 4.67
C GLY A 58 -1.66 -0.45 3.16
N THR A 59 -2.87 -0.54 2.62
CA THR A 59 -3.17 -0.17 1.24
C THR A 59 -4.44 0.68 1.22
N PRO A 60 -4.56 1.68 0.33
CA PRO A 60 -5.80 2.44 0.18
C PRO A 60 -6.85 1.65 -0.61
N PRO A 61 -8.15 1.96 -0.42
CA PRO A 61 -9.18 1.47 -1.31
C PRO A 61 -8.94 1.99 -2.73
N ARG A 62 -9.18 1.16 -3.73
CA ARG A 62 -9.13 1.58 -5.13
C ARG A 62 -10.37 2.41 -5.47
N LEU A 63 -10.19 3.46 -6.26
CA LEU A 63 -11.28 4.34 -6.69
C LEU A 63 -11.64 4.03 -8.14
N CYS A 64 -12.93 4.17 -8.47
CA CYS A 64 -13.37 4.15 -9.86
C CYS A 64 -12.95 5.47 -10.53
N GLY A 65 -12.09 5.41 -11.55
CA GLY A 65 -11.57 6.61 -12.22
C GLY A 65 -12.64 7.53 -12.80
N LYS A 66 -13.80 6.96 -13.20
CA LYS A 66 -14.94 7.75 -13.70
C LYS A 66 -15.66 8.55 -12.63
N SER A 67 -15.52 8.17 -11.34
CA SER A 67 -16.17 8.85 -10.22
C SER A 67 -15.31 9.96 -9.60
N VAL A 68 -14.08 10.12 -10.04
CA VAL A 68 -13.17 11.15 -9.50
C VAL A 68 -13.44 12.49 -10.18
N ASN A 69 -13.65 13.54 -9.38
CA ASN A 69 -13.71 14.91 -9.89
C ASN A 69 -12.28 15.48 -10.03
N TYR A 70 -11.72 15.32 -11.21
CA TYR A 70 -10.36 15.80 -11.51
C TYR A 70 -10.24 17.33 -11.58
N ASN A 71 -11.35 18.07 -11.70
CA ASN A 71 -11.32 19.53 -11.78
C ASN A 71 -10.84 20.16 -10.46
N ASP A 72 -11.05 19.48 -9.34
CA ASP A 72 -10.61 19.91 -8.01
C ASP A 72 -9.20 19.44 -7.67
N CYS A 73 -8.48 18.83 -8.63
CA CYS A 73 -7.17 18.26 -8.45
C CYS A 73 -6.11 18.99 -9.26
N ILE A 74 -4.90 19.04 -8.72
CA ILE A 74 -3.74 19.56 -9.44
C ILE A 74 -3.22 18.48 -10.39
N LYS A 75 -3.17 18.78 -11.67
CA LYS A 75 -2.65 17.86 -12.68
C LYS A 75 -1.13 17.78 -12.62
N GLN A 76 -0.59 16.60 -12.38
CA GLN A 76 0.83 16.31 -12.46
C GLN A 76 1.13 15.55 -13.76
N LYS A 77 1.89 16.20 -14.63
CA LYS A 77 2.36 15.59 -15.88
C LYS A 77 3.59 14.74 -15.60
N GLY A 78 3.82 13.74 -16.46
CA GLY A 78 5.12 13.06 -16.53
C GLY A 78 6.22 13.98 -17.07
N ASP A 79 7.43 13.47 -17.14
CA ASP A 79 8.59 14.20 -17.62
C ASP A 79 8.43 14.60 -19.08
N LYS A 80 8.95 15.78 -19.45
CA LYS A 80 8.96 16.24 -20.85
C LYS A 80 9.80 15.31 -21.73
N THR A 81 10.91 14.84 -21.18
CA THR A 81 11.81 13.86 -21.82
C THR A 81 11.97 12.70 -20.84
N PRO A 82 11.11 11.67 -20.93
CA PRO A 82 11.18 10.54 -20.01
C PRO A 82 12.43 9.69 -20.30
N GLU A 83 13.16 9.36 -19.25
CA GLU A 83 14.30 8.47 -19.29
C GLU A 83 13.86 7.02 -19.08
N SER A 84 14.49 6.09 -19.78
CA SER A 84 14.22 4.66 -19.62
C SER A 84 14.97 4.10 -18.43
N PHE A 85 14.37 3.14 -17.70
CA PHE A 85 15.06 2.39 -16.65
C PHE A 85 16.01 1.33 -17.22
N SER A 86 15.75 0.85 -18.43
CA SER A 86 16.56 -0.17 -19.09
C SER A 86 17.60 0.47 -20.01
N PHE A 87 18.86 0.10 -19.85
CA PHE A 87 19.93 0.47 -20.76
C PHE A 87 19.73 -0.06 -22.19
N MET A 88 18.81 -1.03 -22.38
CA MET A 88 18.45 -1.59 -23.69
C MET A 88 17.34 -0.81 -24.40
N THR A 89 16.83 0.24 -23.79
CA THR A 89 15.73 1.04 -24.32
C THR A 89 16.18 2.46 -24.56
N ASP A 90 16.36 2.85 -25.81
CA ASP A 90 16.85 4.17 -26.20
C ASP A 90 15.83 5.30 -25.95
N GLN A 91 14.54 5.01 -26.19
CA GLN A 91 13.48 6.01 -26.06
C GLN A 91 12.16 5.42 -25.56
N ILE A 92 11.48 6.15 -24.70
CA ILE A 92 10.12 5.85 -24.28
C ILE A 92 9.13 6.43 -25.29
N LYS A 93 8.56 5.56 -26.13
CA LYS A 93 7.60 5.94 -27.19
C LYS A 93 6.16 6.03 -26.71
N LYS A 94 5.86 5.50 -25.51
CA LYS A 94 4.49 5.53 -24.96
C LYS A 94 4.11 6.91 -24.48
N LYS A 95 2.84 7.27 -24.73
CA LYS A 95 2.25 8.50 -24.19
C LYS A 95 2.25 8.44 -22.66
N GLN A 96 2.77 9.49 -22.02
CA GLN A 96 2.75 9.62 -20.57
C GLN A 96 1.33 9.82 -20.06
N ILE A 97 0.98 9.17 -18.96
CA ILE A 97 -0.29 9.32 -18.26
C ILE A 97 -0.07 10.29 -17.11
N ASN A 98 -1.03 11.21 -16.94
CA ASN A 98 -0.93 12.16 -15.84
C ASN A 98 -1.44 11.53 -14.55
N CYS A 99 -0.76 11.83 -13.45
CA CYS A 99 -1.31 11.70 -12.11
C CYS A 99 -2.03 13.00 -11.70
N TYR A 100 -2.74 12.94 -10.60
CA TYR A 100 -3.41 14.11 -10.03
C TYR A 100 -3.11 14.19 -8.54
N ILE A 101 -3.03 15.43 -8.04
CA ILE A 101 -2.75 15.68 -6.63
C ILE A 101 -3.98 16.30 -5.99
N THR A 102 -4.37 15.75 -4.86
CA THR A 102 -5.37 16.31 -3.96
C THR A 102 -4.84 16.29 -2.53
N HIS A 103 -5.63 16.76 -1.58
CA HIS A 103 -5.22 16.86 -0.19
C HIS A 103 -6.37 16.44 0.73
N THR A 104 -6.04 15.87 1.89
CA THR A 104 -6.97 15.78 3.01
C THR A 104 -7.25 17.18 3.56
N ASN A 105 -8.31 17.32 4.33
CA ASN A 105 -8.72 18.56 4.97
C ASN A 105 -9.11 18.34 6.44
N LYS A 106 -9.40 19.41 7.18
CA LYS A 106 -9.77 19.37 8.59
C LYS A 106 -10.96 18.44 8.85
N LYS A 107 -11.98 18.42 7.98
CA LYS A 107 -13.14 17.53 8.09
C LYS A 107 -12.74 16.06 8.00
N THR A 108 -11.90 15.73 7.03
CA THR A 108 -11.32 14.38 6.88
C THR A 108 -10.55 13.98 8.13
N HIS A 109 -9.69 14.86 8.64
CA HIS A 109 -8.91 14.61 9.85
C HIS A 109 -9.81 14.39 11.07
N GLN A 110 -10.89 15.17 11.21
CA GLN A 110 -11.82 15.02 12.32
C GLN A 110 -12.56 13.68 12.28
N ILE A 111 -13.02 13.27 11.07
CA ILE A 111 -13.67 11.96 10.88
C ILE A 111 -12.72 10.83 11.30
N ILE A 112 -11.46 10.88 10.86
CA ILE A 112 -10.47 9.85 11.20
C ILE A 112 -10.19 9.86 12.70
N LYS A 113 -9.94 11.02 13.31
CA LYS A 113 -9.70 11.14 14.76
C LYS A 113 -10.84 10.55 15.59
N ASN A 114 -12.08 10.82 15.23
CA ASN A 114 -13.27 10.33 15.94
C ASN A 114 -13.45 8.81 15.82
N ASN A 115 -12.81 8.18 14.82
CA ASN A 115 -12.92 6.74 14.54
C ASN A 115 -11.62 5.97 14.74
N LEU A 116 -10.58 6.56 15.32
CA LEU A 116 -9.30 5.86 15.56
C LEU A 116 -9.48 4.57 16.36
N HIS A 117 -10.39 4.55 17.32
CA HIS A 117 -10.69 3.38 18.15
C HIS A 117 -11.24 2.17 17.37
N LYS A 118 -11.66 2.37 16.12
CA LYS A 118 -12.12 1.30 15.21
C LYS A 118 -11.00 0.77 14.31
N SER A 119 -9.83 1.40 14.31
CA SER A 119 -8.71 0.96 13.50
C SER A 119 -7.98 -0.19 14.19
N PRO A 120 -7.73 -1.32 13.51
CA PRO A 120 -7.02 -2.48 14.08
C PRO A 120 -5.64 -2.17 14.66
N MET A 121 -5.03 -1.06 14.26
CA MET A 121 -3.79 -0.56 14.86
C MET A 121 -3.96 0.09 16.22
N PHE A 122 -5.14 0.64 16.49
CA PHE A 122 -5.41 1.43 17.70
C PHE A 122 -6.33 0.70 18.68
N ASP A 123 -7.04 -0.34 18.22
CA ASP A 123 -7.88 -1.20 19.08
C ASP A 123 -7.11 -2.37 19.72
N GLY A 124 -5.84 -2.57 19.35
CA GLY A 124 -4.98 -3.63 19.86
C GLY A 124 -5.04 -4.95 19.05
N THR A 125 -5.83 -5.03 18.00
CA THR A 125 -5.91 -6.22 17.12
C THR A 125 -4.59 -6.47 16.41
N ILE A 126 -3.91 -5.41 15.95
CA ILE A 126 -2.60 -5.48 15.30
C ILE A 126 -1.52 -5.02 16.28
N ASN A 127 -0.81 -5.96 16.89
CA ASN A 127 0.33 -5.71 17.78
C ASN A 127 1.69 -5.69 17.05
N SER A 128 1.71 -5.38 15.76
CA SER A 128 2.93 -5.36 14.95
C SER A 128 3.33 -3.94 14.56
N LYS A 129 4.64 -3.72 14.45
CA LYS A 129 5.15 -2.43 13.97
C LYS A 129 5.03 -2.36 12.45
N GLY A 130 4.62 -1.22 11.92
CA GLY A 130 4.75 -0.93 10.50
C GLY A 130 6.22 -0.87 10.09
N PRO A 131 6.58 -1.27 8.87
CA PRO A 131 7.91 -1.00 8.33
C PRO A 131 8.13 0.52 8.28
N ARG A 132 9.40 0.93 8.42
CA ARG A 132 9.78 2.33 8.25
C ARG A 132 9.26 2.83 6.90
N TYR A 133 8.74 4.04 6.82
CA TYR A 133 8.20 4.68 5.61
C TYR A 133 6.86 4.16 5.07
N CYS A 134 6.10 3.39 5.84
CA CYS A 134 4.72 3.02 5.47
C CYS A 134 3.71 3.44 6.56
N PRO A 135 3.59 4.75 6.89
CA PRO A 135 2.58 5.20 7.83
C PRO A 135 1.20 5.16 7.16
N SER A 136 0.21 4.65 7.87
CA SER A 136 -1.19 4.79 7.47
C SER A 136 -1.65 6.25 7.62
N ILE A 137 -2.81 6.58 7.07
CA ILE A 137 -3.36 7.94 7.22
C ILE A 137 -3.70 8.23 8.70
N GLU A 138 -4.13 7.23 9.45
CA GLU A 138 -4.40 7.34 10.89
C GLU A 138 -3.12 7.68 11.65
N ASP A 139 -2.01 7.00 11.32
CA ASP A 139 -0.69 7.30 11.88
C ASP A 139 -0.24 8.73 11.58
N LYS A 140 -0.43 9.18 10.33
CA LYS A 140 -0.07 10.54 9.91
C LYS A 140 -0.84 11.59 10.71
N ILE A 141 -2.16 11.40 10.83
CA ILE A 141 -3.03 12.33 11.51
C ILE A 141 -2.77 12.34 13.02
N ASN A 142 -2.41 11.20 13.60
CA ASN A 142 -2.08 11.11 15.01
C ASN A 142 -0.69 11.70 15.31
N LYS A 143 0.33 11.29 14.55
CA LYS A 143 1.73 11.73 14.79
C LYS A 143 1.99 13.18 14.36
N PHE A 144 1.30 13.65 13.33
CA PHE A 144 1.45 15.01 12.80
C PHE A 144 0.18 15.82 12.98
N ALA A 145 -0.36 15.83 14.19
CA ALA A 145 -1.64 16.43 14.53
C ALA A 145 -1.75 17.94 14.25
N SER A 146 -0.61 18.64 14.16
CA SER A 146 -0.53 20.05 13.77
C SER A 146 -0.72 20.31 12.29
N LYS A 147 -0.54 19.30 11.44
CA LYS A 147 -0.77 19.44 10.00
C LYS A 147 -2.26 19.40 9.69
N GLU A 148 -2.73 20.41 8.98
CA GLU A 148 -4.14 20.54 8.58
C GLU A 148 -4.49 19.76 7.32
N SER A 149 -3.48 19.32 6.55
CA SER A 149 -3.65 18.56 5.33
C SER A 149 -2.49 17.61 5.05
N HIS A 150 -2.76 16.53 4.35
CA HIS A 150 -1.78 15.60 3.80
C HIS A 150 -2.03 15.44 2.31
N GLN A 151 -0.96 15.45 1.54
CA GLN A 151 -1.01 15.27 0.09
C GLN A 151 -1.38 13.83 -0.28
N ILE A 152 -2.20 13.69 -1.31
CA ILE A 152 -2.64 12.42 -1.86
C ILE A 152 -2.40 12.46 -3.37
N PHE A 153 -1.71 11.46 -3.89
CA PHE A 153 -1.55 11.27 -5.32
C PHE A 153 -2.63 10.32 -5.84
N LEU A 154 -3.33 10.72 -6.87
CA LEU A 154 -4.27 9.89 -7.59
C LEU A 154 -3.55 9.31 -8.81
N GLU A 155 -3.16 8.05 -8.69
CA GLU A 155 -2.32 7.35 -9.65
C GLU A 155 -3.15 6.33 -10.45
N PRO A 156 -3.26 6.47 -11.78
CA PRO A 156 -3.92 5.46 -12.60
C PRO A 156 -3.15 4.13 -12.58
N GLU A 157 -3.81 3.02 -12.24
CA GLU A 157 -3.20 1.68 -12.26
C GLU A 157 -3.07 1.10 -13.69
N SER A 158 -3.68 1.75 -14.68
CA SER A 158 -3.63 1.33 -16.08
C SER A 158 -3.71 2.53 -17.03
N GLU A 159 -3.32 2.32 -18.28
CA GLU A 159 -3.43 3.33 -19.34
C GLU A 159 -4.86 3.85 -19.54
N LYS A 160 -5.86 3.02 -19.25
CA LYS A 160 -7.29 3.39 -19.36
C LYS A 160 -7.77 4.25 -18.18
N GLY A 161 -7.04 4.33 -17.09
CA GLY A 161 -7.41 5.10 -15.91
C GLY A 161 -8.74 4.67 -15.27
N THR A 162 -9.14 3.41 -15.44
CA THR A 162 -10.39 2.88 -14.88
C THR A 162 -10.32 2.70 -13.38
N ILE A 163 -9.14 2.39 -12.87
CA ILE A 163 -8.85 2.21 -11.45
C ILE A 163 -7.78 3.21 -11.06
N ILE A 164 -8.02 3.92 -9.97
CA ILE A 164 -7.09 4.91 -9.39
C ILE A 164 -6.61 4.41 -8.03
N TYR A 165 -5.31 4.46 -7.83
CA TYR A 165 -4.66 4.23 -6.56
C TYR A 165 -4.45 5.57 -5.84
N PRO A 166 -5.15 5.85 -4.73
CA PRO A 166 -4.97 7.10 -3.98
C PRO A 166 -3.78 6.98 -3.02
N ASN A 167 -2.60 7.19 -3.53
CA ASN A 167 -1.35 7.08 -2.78
C ASN A 167 -1.26 8.18 -1.70
N GLY A 168 -1.00 7.78 -0.48
CA GLY A 168 -0.88 8.68 0.67
C GLY A 168 -2.02 8.58 1.69
N ILE A 169 -3.08 7.81 1.39
CA ILE A 169 -4.23 7.57 2.26
C ILE A 169 -4.41 6.08 2.57
N SER A 170 -3.32 5.32 2.62
CA SER A 170 -3.38 3.92 3.07
C SER A 170 -3.95 3.83 4.48
N THR A 171 -4.81 2.85 4.71
CA THR A 171 -5.40 2.55 6.02
C THR A 171 -4.80 1.27 6.60
N SER A 172 -5.04 1.04 7.88
CA SER A 172 -4.56 -0.16 8.60
C SER A 172 -5.74 -1.01 9.01
#